data_c3129093990bb8790fedd29f6d02d02a
#
_entry.id   c3129093990bb8790fedd29f6d02d02a
#
_cell.length_a   1.000
_cell.length_b   1.000
_cell.length_c   1.000
_cell.angle_alpha   90.00
_cell.angle_beta   90.00
_cell.angle_gamma   90.00
#
_symmetry.space_group_name_H-M   'P 1'
#
loop_
_entity.id
_entity.type
_entity.pdbx_description
1 polymer ?
#
loop_
_entity_poly.entity_id
_entity_poly.type
_entity_poly.pdbx_seq_one_letter_code
_entity_poly.pdbx_strand_id
1 'polypeptide(L)'
;MLARYEGAYASTIITVMGDRSGFEWKDMPANNKVDEFVAAKLKRVRTLSSGLASDEEFLRRILLDLTGLPPSAAEVRKFTADKRDTKIKRDELIDNLVGSDDYIDHWTNKWADLLQVNRKFLGAEGASQFRKWIRNEVAGNTPYDQFAHKVITASGSNKDNPPASYFKILRDPAEIMENTTHLFLATRFNCNKCHDHPFERWTQDQYYETTAYFAQVSLKKDDKSGDKRIGGTAVEGAKPLYEIIYDRKEGETKHDRTGAVTAPAFPFDTEHKAPEKGSRRQAFAAWLTAPDNPYFARSYVNRLWGYMTGTGIIEPIDDIRAGNPPTNPELLDWLAAQFVQSNFDVRHLGRICRFRRC
;
A
#
# COMPACT_ATOMS: atom_id res chain seq x y z
N MET A 1 13.41 8.41 -20.29
CA MET A 1 14.82 8.09 -20.63
C MET A 1 15.47 7.48 -19.42
N LEU A 2 16.13 6.34 -19.56
CA LEU A 2 16.84 5.63 -18.48
C LEU A 2 18.33 5.62 -18.80
N ALA A 3 19.16 5.94 -17.83
CA ALA A 3 20.61 5.79 -17.89
C ALA A 3 21.06 4.74 -16.87
N ARG A 4 22.04 3.93 -17.23
CA ARG A 4 22.66 2.91 -16.37
C ARG A 4 24.17 3.03 -16.47
N TYR A 5 24.83 3.01 -15.32
CA TYR A 5 26.29 2.95 -15.21
C TYR A 5 26.69 2.19 -13.95
N GLU A 6 27.45 1.12 -14.08
CA GLU A 6 28.00 0.32 -12.97
C GLU A 6 27.00 -0.02 -11.85
N GLY A 7 25.76 -0.45 -12.23
CA GLY A 7 24.72 -0.76 -11.25
C GLY A 7 23.92 0.43 -10.72
N ALA A 8 24.36 1.66 -11.00
CA ALA A 8 23.57 2.87 -10.75
C ALA A 8 22.56 3.09 -11.88
N TYR A 9 21.35 3.51 -11.50
CA TYR A 9 20.26 3.80 -12.43
C TYR A 9 19.73 5.20 -12.17
N ALA A 10 19.52 5.96 -13.23
CA ALA A 10 18.84 7.24 -13.19
C ALA A 10 17.86 7.35 -14.36
N SER A 11 16.71 7.93 -14.11
CA SER A 11 15.73 8.16 -15.16
C SER A 11 15.13 9.55 -15.10
N THR A 12 14.65 10.00 -16.25
CA THR A 12 13.91 11.25 -16.37
C THR A 12 12.76 11.10 -17.35
N ILE A 13 11.69 11.85 -17.12
CA ILE A 13 10.56 11.96 -18.04
C ILE A 13 10.86 13.09 -19.01
N ILE A 14 10.88 12.77 -20.30
CA ILE A 14 10.92 13.76 -21.37
C ILE A 14 9.49 13.97 -21.84
N THR A 15 8.97 15.17 -21.66
CA THR A 15 7.64 15.54 -22.16
C THR A 15 7.80 16.20 -23.51
N VAL A 16 7.32 15.55 -24.58
CA VAL A 16 7.23 16.13 -25.90
C VAL A 16 5.90 16.83 -26.02
N MET A 17 5.93 18.14 -26.10
CA MET A 17 4.74 18.97 -26.29
C MET A 17 4.62 19.34 -27.78
N GLY A 18 3.42 19.29 -28.32
CA GLY A 18 3.13 19.91 -29.61
C GLY A 18 3.31 21.44 -29.56
N ASP A 19 2.98 22.13 -30.64
CA ASP A 19 3.04 23.60 -30.65
C ASP A 19 2.16 24.19 -29.54
N ARG A 20 2.79 24.91 -28.64
CA ARG A 20 2.21 25.62 -27.49
C ARG A 20 2.62 27.09 -27.48
N SER A 21 2.95 27.67 -28.64
CA SER A 21 3.44 29.05 -28.78
C SER A 21 2.43 30.08 -28.28
N GLY A 22 1.12 29.84 -28.42
CA GLY A 22 0.04 30.69 -27.92
C GLY A 22 -0.41 30.37 -26.49
N PHE A 23 0.31 29.56 -25.73
CA PHE A 23 -0.12 29.20 -24.38
C PHE A 23 0.05 30.37 -23.40
N GLU A 24 -1.06 30.79 -22.82
CA GLU A 24 -1.11 31.74 -21.71
C GLU A 24 -1.55 31.00 -20.42
N TRP A 25 -0.74 31.12 -19.38
CA TRP A 25 -1.11 30.56 -18.08
C TRP A 25 -2.23 31.36 -17.44
N LYS A 26 -3.25 30.67 -16.92
CA LYS A 26 -4.28 31.26 -16.07
C LYS A 26 -4.13 30.74 -14.66
N ASP A 27 -4.01 31.65 -13.71
CA ASP A 27 -3.85 31.28 -12.32
C ASP A 27 -5.06 30.47 -11.83
N MET A 28 -4.73 29.42 -11.09
CA MET A 28 -5.71 28.53 -10.48
C MET A 28 -5.85 28.88 -9.00
N PRO A 29 -7.06 28.99 -8.43
CA PRO A 29 -7.19 29.08 -6.99
C PRO A 29 -6.55 27.87 -6.32
N ALA A 30 -5.56 28.08 -5.44
CA ALA A 30 -4.97 27.04 -4.62
C ALA A 30 -5.74 26.96 -3.29
N ASN A 31 -6.34 25.82 -3.00
CA ASN A 31 -7.04 25.58 -1.74
C ASN A 31 -6.12 24.90 -0.71
N ASN A 32 -5.09 24.20 -1.18
CA ASN A 32 -4.10 23.53 -0.36
C ASN A 32 -2.77 23.40 -1.15
N LYS A 33 -1.76 22.84 -0.49
CA LYS A 33 -0.44 22.65 -1.08
C LYS A 33 -0.42 21.68 -2.27
N VAL A 34 -1.34 20.73 -2.32
CA VAL A 34 -1.49 19.82 -3.46
C VAL A 34 -1.83 20.59 -4.73
N ASP A 35 -2.78 21.57 -4.64
CA ASP A 35 -3.15 22.41 -5.77
C ASP A 35 -1.95 23.21 -6.32
N GLU A 36 -1.06 23.68 -5.42
CA GLU A 36 0.16 24.39 -5.84
C GLU A 36 1.09 23.49 -6.66
N PHE A 37 1.35 22.25 -6.19
CA PHE A 37 2.19 21.29 -6.93
C PHE A 37 1.57 20.88 -8.26
N VAL A 38 0.26 20.68 -8.29
CA VAL A 38 -0.48 20.37 -9.53
C VAL A 38 -0.42 21.55 -10.50
N ALA A 39 -0.67 22.78 -10.02
CA ALA A 39 -0.58 24.00 -10.83
C ALA A 39 0.82 24.20 -11.41
N ALA A 40 1.87 24.00 -10.60
CA ALA A 40 3.27 24.09 -11.06
C ALA A 40 3.57 23.07 -12.17
N LYS A 41 3.08 21.83 -12.03
CA LYS A 41 3.21 20.79 -13.07
C LYS A 41 2.46 21.19 -14.34
N LEU A 42 1.20 21.60 -14.24
CA LEU A 42 0.37 22.01 -15.38
C LEU A 42 0.99 23.20 -16.14
N LYS A 43 1.51 24.20 -15.40
CA LYS A 43 2.21 25.35 -15.99
C LYS A 43 3.47 24.89 -16.75
N ARG A 44 4.26 23.99 -16.18
CA ARG A 44 5.48 23.43 -16.80
C ARG A 44 5.18 22.68 -18.11
N VAL A 45 4.06 21.93 -18.15
CA VAL A 45 3.64 21.18 -19.35
C VAL A 45 2.69 22.00 -20.24
N ARG A 46 2.55 23.31 -20.00
CA ARG A 46 1.70 24.25 -20.76
C ARG A 46 0.29 23.72 -20.98
N THR A 47 -0.37 23.31 -19.90
CA THR A 47 -1.75 22.78 -19.92
C THR A 47 -2.58 23.53 -18.89
N LEU A 48 -3.77 23.98 -19.30
CA LEU A 48 -4.72 24.62 -18.38
C LEU A 48 -5.51 23.52 -17.64
N SER A 49 -5.89 23.82 -16.40
CA SER A 49 -6.87 22.96 -15.72
C SER A 49 -8.26 23.13 -16.32
N SER A 50 -9.08 22.09 -16.19
CA SER A 50 -10.53 22.23 -16.37
C SER A 50 -11.13 23.17 -15.31
N GLY A 51 -12.40 23.59 -15.53
CA GLY A 51 -13.19 24.25 -14.50
C GLY A 51 -13.49 23.30 -13.31
N LEU A 52 -14.13 23.86 -12.29
CA LEU A 52 -14.66 23.06 -11.18
C LEU A 52 -15.74 22.11 -11.70
N ALA A 53 -15.76 20.88 -11.17
CA ALA A 53 -16.87 19.96 -11.39
C ALA A 53 -18.20 20.54 -10.86
N SER A 54 -19.31 20.19 -11.48
CA SER A 54 -20.63 20.50 -10.92
C SER A 54 -20.82 19.83 -9.56
N ASP A 55 -21.83 20.26 -8.80
CA ASP A 55 -22.10 19.64 -7.51
C ASP A 55 -22.54 18.19 -7.63
N GLU A 56 -23.26 17.83 -8.68
CA GLU A 56 -23.69 16.47 -8.98
C GLU A 56 -22.48 15.57 -9.29
N GLU A 57 -21.58 16.08 -10.10
CA GLU A 57 -20.36 15.36 -10.49
C GLU A 57 -19.42 15.19 -9.30
N PHE A 58 -19.23 16.25 -8.51
CA PHE A 58 -18.43 16.21 -7.30
C PHE A 58 -19.01 15.19 -6.29
N LEU A 59 -20.32 15.29 -6.00
CA LEU A 59 -20.98 14.38 -5.06
C LEU A 59 -20.82 12.91 -5.48
N ARG A 60 -21.03 12.64 -6.78
CA ARG A 60 -20.90 11.28 -7.31
C ARG A 60 -19.47 10.76 -7.18
N ARG A 61 -18.47 11.56 -7.53
CA ARG A 61 -17.05 11.15 -7.45
C ARG A 61 -16.64 10.92 -6.02
N ILE A 62 -16.88 11.85 -5.11
CA ILE A 62 -16.41 11.75 -3.73
C ILE A 62 -17.03 10.59 -2.97
N LEU A 63 -18.32 10.28 -3.21
CA LEU A 63 -18.96 9.11 -2.63
C LEU A 63 -18.34 7.81 -3.16
N LEU A 64 -18.15 7.69 -4.47
CA LEU A 64 -17.52 6.52 -5.07
C LEU A 64 -16.08 6.32 -4.55
N ASP A 65 -15.30 7.39 -4.46
CA ASP A 65 -13.89 7.31 -4.06
C ASP A 65 -13.72 6.99 -2.57
N LEU A 66 -14.59 7.52 -1.71
CA LEU A 66 -14.48 7.32 -0.27
C LEU A 66 -15.29 6.11 0.24
N THR A 67 -16.45 5.82 -0.35
CA THR A 67 -17.36 4.78 0.16
C THR A 67 -17.63 3.63 -0.82
N GLY A 68 -17.20 3.78 -2.09
CA GLY A 68 -17.49 2.81 -3.14
C GLY A 68 -18.97 2.78 -3.58
N LEU A 69 -19.80 3.68 -3.08
CA LEU A 69 -21.23 3.72 -3.33
C LEU A 69 -21.62 4.97 -4.12
N PRO A 70 -22.54 4.89 -5.11
CA PRO A 70 -23.08 6.07 -5.77
C PRO A 70 -24.06 6.80 -4.84
N PRO A 71 -24.25 8.13 -5.02
CA PRO A 71 -25.26 8.86 -4.27
C PRO A 71 -26.67 8.40 -4.62
N SER A 72 -27.57 8.42 -3.65
CA SER A 72 -29.00 8.28 -3.86
C SER A 72 -29.59 9.55 -4.50
N ALA A 73 -30.73 9.42 -5.16
CA ALA A 73 -31.44 10.58 -5.73
C ALA A 73 -31.82 11.64 -4.65
N ALA A 74 -32.05 11.20 -3.40
CA ALA A 74 -32.34 12.12 -2.29
C ALA A 74 -31.11 12.94 -1.90
N GLU A 75 -29.93 12.31 -1.81
CA GLU A 75 -28.66 12.98 -1.52
C GLU A 75 -28.30 13.98 -2.61
N VAL A 76 -28.46 13.61 -3.89
CA VAL A 76 -28.23 14.53 -5.01
C VAL A 76 -29.12 15.77 -4.85
N ARG A 77 -30.44 15.61 -4.70
CA ARG A 77 -31.37 16.72 -4.53
C ARG A 77 -31.01 17.61 -3.33
N LYS A 78 -30.67 16.99 -2.19
CA LYS A 78 -30.27 17.71 -0.98
C LYS A 78 -29.02 18.54 -1.19
N PHE A 79 -27.99 17.94 -1.78
CA PHE A 79 -26.67 18.59 -1.98
C PHE A 79 -26.75 19.73 -3.00
N THR A 80 -27.48 19.55 -4.10
CA THR A 80 -27.65 20.58 -5.15
C THR A 80 -28.58 21.73 -4.73
N ALA A 81 -29.53 21.45 -3.83
CA ALA A 81 -30.40 22.48 -3.25
C ALA A 81 -29.67 23.35 -2.21
N ASP A 82 -28.57 22.88 -1.63
CA ASP A 82 -27.78 23.65 -0.67
C ASP A 82 -27.07 24.81 -1.37
N LYS A 83 -27.47 26.06 -1.04
CA LYS A 83 -26.95 27.30 -1.61
C LYS A 83 -25.78 27.91 -0.87
N ARG A 84 -25.28 27.23 0.16
CA ARG A 84 -24.08 27.67 0.88
C ARG A 84 -22.87 27.68 -0.05
N ASP A 85 -21.79 28.32 0.41
CA ASP A 85 -20.53 28.34 -0.32
C ASP A 85 -20.08 26.91 -0.70
N THR A 86 -19.70 26.75 -1.98
CA THR A 86 -19.34 25.45 -2.56
C THR A 86 -18.19 24.77 -1.79
N LYS A 87 -17.22 25.57 -1.32
CA LYS A 87 -16.10 25.02 -0.56
C LYS A 87 -16.57 24.49 0.80
N ILE A 88 -17.41 25.24 1.49
CA ILE A 88 -17.91 24.85 2.84
C ILE A 88 -18.69 23.54 2.75
N LYS A 89 -19.69 23.45 1.86
CA LYS A 89 -20.53 22.26 1.77
C LYS A 89 -19.79 21.02 1.28
N ARG A 90 -18.76 21.18 0.40
CA ARG A 90 -17.91 20.07 -0.05
C ARG A 90 -16.98 19.60 1.06
N ASP A 91 -16.38 20.50 1.83
CA ASP A 91 -15.54 20.16 2.97
C ASP A 91 -16.32 19.39 4.04
N GLU A 92 -17.49 19.88 4.44
CA GLU A 92 -18.38 19.19 5.37
C GLU A 92 -18.77 17.80 4.90
N LEU A 93 -19.11 17.64 3.60
CA LEU A 93 -19.43 16.33 3.07
C LEU A 93 -18.27 15.36 3.22
N ILE A 94 -17.06 15.78 2.86
CA ILE A 94 -15.87 14.93 2.98
C ILE A 94 -15.60 14.57 4.43
N ASP A 95 -15.68 15.52 5.34
CA ASP A 95 -15.45 15.28 6.78
C ASP A 95 -16.48 14.30 7.37
N ASN A 96 -17.72 14.33 6.88
CA ASN A 96 -18.77 13.40 7.28
C ASN A 96 -18.55 11.99 6.67
N LEU A 97 -17.98 11.90 5.47
CA LEU A 97 -17.74 10.62 4.80
C LEU A 97 -16.51 9.90 5.36
N VAL A 98 -15.42 10.64 5.65
CA VAL A 98 -14.18 10.04 6.16
C VAL A 98 -14.39 9.47 7.56
N GLY A 99 -14.35 8.15 7.65
CA GLY A 99 -14.58 7.41 8.89
C GLY A 99 -16.04 7.01 9.14
N SER A 100 -16.95 7.27 8.18
CA SER A 100 -18.30 6.72 8.21
C SER A 100 -18.29 5.17 8.07
N ASP A 101 -19.39 4.51 8.36
CA ASP A 101 -19.48 3.05 8.22
C ASP A 101 -19.24 2.60 6.78
N ASP A 102 -19.78 3.31 5.79
CA ASP A 102 -19.56 3.00 4.37
C ASP A 102 -18.10 3.17 3.95
N TYR A 103 -17.43 4.22 4.45
CA TYR A 103 -15.97 4.40 4.30
C TYR A 103 -15.21 3.23 4.91
N ILE A 104 -15.53 2.86 6.14
CA ILE A 104 -14.87 1.74 6.84
C ILE A 104 -15.05 0.44 6.06
N ASP A 105 -16.25 0.16 5.57
CA ASP A 105 -16.52 -1.08 4.83
C ASP A 105 -15.82 -1.09 3.46
N HIS A 106 -15.78 0.03 2.75
CA HIS A 106 -15.08 0.16 1.46
C HIS A 106 -13.57 -0.09 1.62
N TRP A 107 -12.92 0.60 2.55
CA TRP A 107 -11.48 0.46 2.78
C TRP A 107 -11.14 -0.89 3.42
N THR A 108 -12.04 -1.49 4.19
CA THR A 108 -11.90 -2.87 4.65
C THR A 108 -11.86 -3.85 3.50
N ASN A 109 -12.72 -3.69 2.48
CA ASN A 109 -12.72 -4.55 1.30
C ASN A 109 -11.41 -4.42 0.51
N LYS A 110 -10.93 -3.20 0.28
CA LYS A 110 -9.64 -2.97 -0.38
C LYS A 110 -8.47 -3.65 0.35
N TRP A 111 -8.42 -3.53 1.68
CA TRP A 111 -7.38 -4.20 2.47
C TRP A 111 -7.54 -5.72 2.52
N ALA A 112 -8.79 -6.22 2.55
CA ALA A 112 -9.05 -7.64 2.50
C ALA A 112 -8.56 -8.26 1.17
N ASP A 113 -8.74 -7.56 0.05
CA ASP A 113 -8.24 -7.97 -1.25
C ASP A 113 -6.70 -7.95 -1.29
N LEU A 114 -6.06 -6.88 -0.81
CA LEU A 114 -4.61 -6.74 -0.74
C LEU A 114 -3.95 -7.81 0.14
N LEU A 115 -4.57 -8.17 1.26
CA LEU A 115 -4.14 -9.23 2.17
C LEU A 115 -4.65 -10.61 1.76
N GLN A 116 -5.25 -10.74 0.57
CA GLN A 116 -5.72 -11.99 -0.04
C GLN A 116 -6.70 -12.77 0.83
N VAL A 117 -7.55 -12.09 1.60
CA VAL A 117 -8.55 -12.73 2.46
C VAL A 117 -9.53 -13.54 1.63
N ASN A 118 -9.49 -14.85 1.74
CA ASN A 118 -10.37 -15.73 0.96
C ASN A 118 -10.81 -16.97 1.73
N ARG A 119 -11.97 -17.51 1.35
CA ARG A 119 -12.56 -18.70 1.99
C ARG A 119 -11.83 -19.99 1.64
N LYS A 120 -11.11 -20.04 0.53
CA LYS A 120 -10.41 -21.25 0.09
C LYS A 120 -9.33 -21.66 1.10
N PHE A 121 -8.54 -20.70 1.59
CA PHE A 121 -7.44 -20.98 2.51
C PHE A 121 -7.77 -20.73 3.98
N LEU A 122 -8.84 -19.98 4.29
CA LEU A 122 -9.19 -19.61 5.66
C LEU A 122 -10.51 -20.24 6.15
N GLY A 123 -11.32 -20.82 5.25
CA GLY A 123 -12.70 -21.18 5.55
C GLY A 123 -13.59 -19.94 5.71
N ALA A 124 -14.90 -20.14 5.83
CA ALA A 124 -15.84 -19.02 5.96
C ALA A 124 -15.60 -18.23 7.27
N GLU A 125 -15.40 -18.93 8.38
CA GLU A 125 -15.18 -18.32 9.70
C GLU A 125 -13.86 -17.57 9.76
N GLY A 126 -12.74 -18.19 9.34
CA GLY A 126 -11.41 -17.54 9.37
C GLY A 126 -11.34 -16.32 8.44
N ALA A 127 -11.94 -16.37 7.25
CA ALA A 127 -12.03 -15.22 6.36
C ALA A 127 -12.87 -14.09 6.97
N SER A 128 -13.99 -14.42 7.64
CA SER A 128 -14.81 -13.44 8.34
C SER A 128 -14.07 -12.79 9.51
N GLN A 129 -13.34 -13.58 10.31
CA GLN A 129 -12.57 -13.08 11.45
C GLN A 129 -11.41 -12.17 10.99
N PHE A 130 -10.70 -12.54 9.92
CA PHE A 130 -9.62 -11.70 9.40
C PHE A 130 -10.17 -10.41 8.81
N ARG A 131 -11.27 -10.46 8.04
CA ARG A 131 -11.95 -9.26 7.56
C ARG A 131 -12.45 -8.37 8.71
N LYS A 132 -12.99 -8.96 9.80
CA LYS A 132 -13.43 -8.22 10.99
C LYS A 132 -12.25 -7.53 11.68
N TRP A 133 -11.09 -8.18 11.80
CA TRP A 133 -9.89 -7.56 12.33
C TRP A 133 -9.47 -6.36 11.47
N ILE A 134 -9.39 -6.50 10.14
CA ILE A 134 -9.11 -5.40 9.22
C ILE A 134 -10.10 -4.26 9.43
N ARG A 135 -11.41 -4.56 9.53
CA ARG A 135 -12.44 -3.55 9.77
C ARG A 135 -12.20 -2.76 11.05
N ASN A 136 -11.81 -3.43 12.11
CA ASN A 136 -11.51 -2.78 13.39
C ASN A 136 -10.29 -1.86 13.28
N GLU A 137 -9.23 -2.27 12.58
CA GLU A 137 -8.05 -1.44 12.36
C GLU A 137 -8.39 -0.19 11.51
N VAL A 138 -9.20 -0.33 10.46
CA VAL A 138 -9.68 0.79 9.64
C VAL A 138 -10.61 1.71 10.43
N ALA A 139 -11.54 1.15 11.21
CA ALA A 139 -12.45 1.92 12.06
C ALA A 139 -11.72 2.69 13.14
N GLY A 140 -10.71 2.09 13.76
CA GLY A 140 -9.84 2.71 14.75
C GLY A 140 -8.83 3.72 14.16
N ASN A 141 -8.76 3.87 12.84
CA ASN A 141 -7.73 4.66 12.16
C ASN A 141 -6.32 4.32 12.68
N THR A 142 -6.06 3.01 12.84
CA THR A 142 -4.74 2.56 13.29
C THR A 142 -3.66 3.13 12.38
N PRO A 143 -2.60 3.74 12.93
CA PRO A 143 -1.47 4.22 12.15
C PRO A 143 -0.95 3.15 11.19
N TYR A 144 -0.66 3.54 9.96
CA TYR A 144 -0.35 2.58 8.89
C TYR A 144 0.90 1.74 9.18
N ASP A 145 1.90 2.32 9.81
CA ASP A 145 3.10 1.63 10.29
C ASP A 145 2.76 0.54 11.31
N GLN A 146 1.88 0.85 12.27
CA GLN A 146 1.40 -0.11 13.26
C GLN A 146 0.54 -1.21 12.62
N PHE A 147 -0.31 -0.86 11.64
CA PHE A 147 -1.09 -1.84 10.89
C PHE A 147 -0.17 -2.84 10.17
N ALA A 148 0.82 -2.36 9.42
CA ALA A 148 1.79 -3.19 8.73
C ALA A 148 2.62 -4.03 9.71
N HIS A 149 3.08 -3.43 10.80
CA HIS A 149 3.82 -4.13 11.86
C HIS A 149 3.01 -5.28 12.46
N LYS A 150 1.72 -5.06 12.80
CA LYS A 150 0.82 -6.10 13.32
C LYS A 150 0.65 -7.28 12.36
N VAL A 151 0.57 -7.02 11.06
CA VAL A 151 0.45 -8.09 10.05
C VAL A 151 1.74 -8.91 9.99
N ILE A 152 2.90 -8.25 9.88
CA ILE A 152 4.19 -8.92 9.67
C ILE A 152 4.67 -9.68 10.91
N THR A 153 4.36 -9.19 12.10
CA THR A 153 4.78 -9.83 13.35
C THR A 153 3.73 -10.79 13.93
N ALA A 154 2.59 -10.96 13.28
CA ALA A 154 1.50 -11.80 13.76
C ALA A 154 1.96 -13.25 14.00
N SER A 155 1.65 -13.80 15.16
CA SER A 155 1.98 -15.16 15.57
C SER A 155 0.87 -15.77 16.42
N GLY A 156 0.96 -17.06 16.72
CA GLY A 156 -0.07 -17.81 17.43
C GLY A 156 -1.14 -18.39 16.52
N SER A 157 -2.25 -18.81 17.10
CA SER A 157 -3.39 -19.36 16.36
C SER A 157 -4.01 -18.29 15.44
N ASN A 158 -4.17 -18.60 14.17
CA ASN A 158 -4.88 -17.70 13.25
C ASN A 158 -6.39 -17.60 13.54
N LYS A 159 -6.92 -18.45 14.44
CA LYS A 159 -8.27 -18.31 14.98
C LYS A 159 -8.34 -17.18 16.02
N ASP A 160 -7.37 -17.11 16.92
CA ASP A 160 -7.37 -16.16 18.04
C ASP A 160 -6.67 -14.84 17.67
N ASN A 161 -5.68 -14.92 16.77
CA ASN A 161 -4.95 -13.78 16.22
C ASN A 161 -5.15 -13.73 14.69
N PRO A 162 -6.24 -13.14 14.19
CA PRO A 162 -6.61 -13.20 12.78
C PRO A 162 -5.54 -12.73 11.78
N PRO A 163 -4.70 -11.68 12.05
CA PRO A 163 -3.65 -11.27 11.11
C PRO A 163 -2.59 -12.35 10.87
N ALA A 164 -2.43 -13.34 11.76
CA ALA A 164 -1.59 -14.52 11.51
C ALA A 164 -2.05 -15.33 10.28
N SER A 165 -3.29 -15.13 9.83
CA SER A 165 -3.80 -15.71 8.58
C SER A 165 -3.01 -15.31 7.35
N TYR A 166 -2.30 -14.17 7.37
CA TYR A 166 -1.41 -13.74 6.30
C TYR A 166 -0.36 -14.82 5.99
N PHE A 167 0.28 -15.38 7.02
CA PHE A 167 1.26 -16.45 6.87
C PHE A 167 0.64 -17.82 6.53
N LYS A 168 -0.62 -18.03 6.91
CA LYS A 168 -1.34 -19.23 6.50
C LYS A 168 -1.66 -19.21 5.00
N ILE A 169 -1.91 -18.05 4.41
CA ILE A 169 -2.17 -17.89 2.98
C ILE A 169 -0.86 -18.06 2.19
N LEU A 170 0.20 -17.36 2.57
CA LEU A 170 1.46 -17.25 1.82
C LEU A 170 2.51 -18.28 2.23
N ARG A 171 2.41 -19.07 3.12
CA ARG A 171 3.21 -20.21 3.64
C ARG A 171 4.72 -20.27 3.33
N ASP A 172 5.15 -19.99 2.13
CA ASP A 172 6.54 -20.06 1.69
C ASP A 172 7.31 -18.76 2.02
N PRO A 173 8.53 -18.82 2.56
CA PRO A 173 9.32 -17.63 2.92
C PRO A 173 9.55 -16.67 1.75
N ALA A 174 9.76 -17.18 0.53
CA ALA A 174 9.95 -16.34 -0.66
C ALA A 174 8.64 -15.66 -1.05
N GLU A 175 7.51 -16.38 -1.05
CA GLU A 175 6.18 -15.80 -1.32
C GLU A 175 5.82 -14.73 -0.28
N ILE A 176 6.13 -14.98 1.00
CA ILE A 176 5.91 -13.99 2.07
C ILE A 176 6.73 -12.74 1.81
N MET A 177 8.01 -12.88 1.50
CA MET A 177 8.92 -11.77 1.22
C MET A 177 8.48 -10.99 0.00
N GLU A 178 8.23 -11.66 -1.13
CA GLU A 178 7.79 -11.04 -2.40
C GLU A 178 6.47 -10.27 -2.21
N ASN A 179 5.48 -10.88 -1.57
CA ASN A 179 4.20 -10.22 -1.32
C ASN A 179 4.35 -9.02 -0.37
N THR A 180 5.13 -9.17 0.71
CA THR A 180 5.32 -8.11 1.71
C THR A 180 6.02 -6.89 1.10
N THR A 181 7.10 -7.09 0.35
CA THR A 181 7.85 -6.00 -0.28
C THR A 181 7.03 -5.33 -1.40
N HIS A 182 6.29 -6.12 -2.19
CA HIS A 182 5.41 -5.58 -3.21
C HIS A 182 4.23 -4.80 -2.60
N LEU A 183 3.60 -5.32 -1.56
CA LEU A 183 2.45 -4.69 -0.91
C LEU A 183 2.82 -3.37 -0.21
N PHE A 184 3.87 -3.40 0.62
CA PHE A 184 4.20 -2.31 1.53
C PHE A 184 5.28 -1.36 0.99
N LEU A 185 6.14 -1.80 0.09
CA LEU A 185 7.21 -0.97 -0.51
C LEU A 185 7.00 -0.68 -1.99
N ALA A 186 6.00 -1.29 -2.63
CA ALA A 186 5.81 -1.24 -4.09
C ALA A 186 7.08 -1.67 -4.87
N THR A 187 7.86 -2.59 -4.29
CA THR A 187 9.10 -3.12 -4.87
C THR A 187 8.91 -4.58 -5.27
N ARG A 188 9.18 -4.90 -6.53
CA ARG A 188 8.99 -6.24 -7.10
C ARG A 188 10.31 -6.99 -7.11
N PHE A 189 10.52 -7.90 -6.16
CA PHE A 189 11.73 -8.71 -6.05
C PHE A 189 11.70 -10.04 -6.83
N ASN A 190 10.57 -10.46 -7.35
CA ASN A 190 10.40 -11.78 -7.97
C ASN A 190 11.36 -12.06 -9.14
N CYS A 191 11.77 -11.05 -9.93
CA CYS A 191 12.81 -11.23 -10.95
C CYS A 191 14.17 -11.62 -10.37
N ASN A 192 14.45 -11.16 -9.15
CA ASN A 192 15.73 -11.36 -8.47
C ASN A 192 15.92 -12.77 -7.92
N LYS A 193 14.91 -13.61 -7.95
CA LYS A 193 15.01 -15.01 -7.59
C LYS A 193 16.03 -15.76 -8.44
N CYS A 194 16.10 -15.44 -9.74
CA CYS A 194 16.92 -16.16 -10.71
C CYS A 194 18.19 -15.41 -11.15
N HIS A 195 18.18 -14.07 -11.13
CA HIS A 195 19.28 -13.22 -11.58
C HIS A 195 19.17 -11.82 -11.00
N ASP A 196 20.23 -11.03 -11.09
CA ASP A 196 20.19 -9.61 -10.75
C ASP A 196 19.16 -8.90 -11.63
N HIS A 197 18.43 -7.93 -11.07
CA HIS A 197 17.38 -7.26 -11.82
C HIS A 197 17.94 -6.54 -13.07
N PRO A 198 17.40 -6.78 -14.29
CA PRO A 198 18.00 -6.25 -15.52
C PRO A 198 17.89 -4.71 -15.63
N PHE A 199 16.95 -4.09 -14.94
CA PHE A 199 16.64 -2.66 -15.04
C PHE A 199 16.55 -1.95 -13.69
N GLU A 200 16.99 -2.61 -12.60
CA GLU A 200 17.00 -2.10 -11.25
C GLU A 200 18.27 -2.50 -10.50
N ARG A 201 18.54 -1.81 -9.38
CA ARG A 201 19.73 -2.03 -8.56
C ARG A 201 19.70 -3.32 -7.73
N TRP A 202 18.56 -4.00 -7.68
CA TRP A 202 18.37 -5.16 -6.83
C TRP A 202 19.10 -6.39 -7.36
N THR A 203 19.85 -7.05 -6.48
CA THR A 203 20.64 -8.23 -6.81
C THR A 203 19.93 -9.52 -6.40
N GLN A 204 20.41 -10.64 -6.94
CA GLN A 204 19.96 -11.96 -6.50
C GLN A 204 20.34 -12.21 -5.04
N ASP A 205 21.53 -11.77 -4.59
CA ASP A 205 21.94 -11.90 -3.20
C ASP A 205 20.95 -11.19 -2.26
N GLN A 206 20.57 -9.94 -2.56
CA GLN A 206 19.57 -9.19 -1.78
C GLN A 206 18.20 -9.88 -1.71
N TYR A 207 17.81 -10.61 -2.75
CA TYR A 207 16.58 -11.41 -2.73
C TYR A 207 16.64 -12.49 -1.63
N TYR A 208 17.72 -13.28 -1.59
CA TYR A 208 17.86 -14.37 -0.61
C TYR A 208 18.12 -13.83 0.79
N GLU A 209 18.89 -12.77 0.95
CA GLU A 209 19.10 -12.06 2.20
C GLU A 209 17.79 -11.55 2.80
N THR A 210 16.94 -10.92 1.98
CA THR A 210 15.62 -10.43 2.41
C THR A 210 14.68 -11.60 2.73
N THR A 211 14.70 -12.67 1.92
CA THR A 211 13.92 -13.90 2.17
C THR A 211 14.29 -14.55 3.49
N ALA A 212 15.55 -14.49 3.89
CA ALA A 212 16.05 -15.10 5.13
C ALA A 212 15.40 -14.55 6.41
N TYR A 213 14.78 -13.36 6.36
CA TYR A 213 13.99 -12.85 7.49
C TYR A 213 12.73 -13.69 7.76
N PHE A 214 12.23 -14.41 6.76
CA PHE A 214 11.03 -15.23 6.87
C PHE A 214 11.32 -16.74 6.92
N ALA A 215 12.59 -17.15 6.80
CA ALA A 215 13.00 -18.56 6.76
C ALA A 215 12.65 -19.34 8.05
N GLN A 216 12.49 -18.65 9.17
CA GLN A 216 12.12 -19.25 10.45
C GLN A 216 10.62 -19.34 10.68
N VAL A 217 9.79 -18.74 9.82
CA VAL A 217 8.33 -18.83 9.93
C VAL A 217 7.89 -20.27 9.71
N SER A 218 7.07 -20.77 10.60
CA SER A 218 6.57 -22.13 10.56
C SER A 218 5.11 -22.20 11.00
N LEU A 219 4.45 -23.24 10.51
CA LEU A 219 3.04 -23.48 10.80
C LEU A 219 2.86 -24.89 11.35
N LYS A 220 2.01 -25.03 12.37
CA LYS A 220 1.58 -26.34 12.88
C LYS A 220 0.06 -26.35 13.07
N LYS A 221 -0.55 -27.54 13.02
CA LYS A 221 -1.98 -27.71 13.28
C LYS A 221 -2.33 -27.08 14.64
N ASP A 222 -3.41 -26.32 14.67
CA ASP A 222 -4.09 -25.93 15.90
C ASP A 222 -5.12 -27.00 16.26
N ASP A 223 -5.15 -27.42 17.51
CA ASP A 223 -6.11 -28.41 18.01
C ASP A 223 -7.56 -27.95 17.84
N LYS A 224 -7.80 -26.64 17.80
CA LYS A 224 -9.09 -26.02 17.49
C LYS A 224 -9.61 -26.35 16.08
N SER A 225 -8.77 -26.86 15.19
CA SER A 225 -9.17 -27.39 13.88
C SER A 225 -9.98 -28.67 13.98
N GLY A 226 -9.79 -29.48 15.01
CA GLY A 226 -10.25 -30.86 15.00
C GLY A 226 -9.73 -31.60 13.73
N ASP A 227 -10.61 -32.26 13.01
CA ASP A 227 -10.28 -32.93 11.74
C ASP A 227 -10.61 -32.11 10.49
N LYS A 228 -11.06 -30.85 10.67
CA LYS A 228 -11.41 -29.97 9.58
C LYS A 228 -10.19 -29.55 8.77
N ARG A 229 -10.28 -29.73 7.45
CA ARG A 229 -9.23 -29.38 6.48
C ARG A 229 -9.83 -28.58 5.34
N ILE A 230 -9.04 -27.67 4.77
CA ILE A 230 -9.44 -26.76 3.69
C ILE A 230 -8.29 -26.50 2.71
N GLY A 231 -8.58 -25.86 1.61
CA GLY A 231 -7.59 -25.28 0.69
C GLY A 231 -6.82 -26.29 -0.16
N GLY A 232 -7.31 -27.55 -0.29
CA GLY A 232 -6.66 -28.52 -1.17
C GLY A 232 -6.73 -28.10 -2.65
N THR A 233 -5.66 -28.39 -3.38
CA THR A 233 -5.53 -28.22 -4.83
C THR A 233 -5.18 -29.55 -5.49
N ALA A 234 -5.14 -29.62 -6.83
CA ALA A 234 -4.71 -30.80 -7.56
C ALA A 234 -3.24 -31.20 -7.25
N VAL A 235 -2.43 -30.26 -6.84
CA VAL A 235 -0.99 -30.43 -6.58
C VAL A 235 -0.68 -30.47 -5.08
N GLU A 236 -1.44 -29.71 -4.29
CA GLU A 236 -1.18 -29.52 -2.86
C GLU A 236 -2.36 -30.02 -2.02
N GLY A 237 -2.05 -30.88 -1.03
CA GLY A 237 -3.06 -31.44 -0.12
C GLY A 237 -3.71 -30.38 0.78
N ALA A 238 -4.96 -30.65 1.22
CA ALA A 238 -5.68 -29.79 2.14
C ALA A 238 -4.95 -29.58 3.46
N LYS A 239 -5.01 -28.37 4.00
CA LYS A 239 -4.35 -27.93 5.25
C LYS A 239 -5.36 -27.91 6.40
N PRO A 240 -4.91 -27.93 7.67
CA PRO A 240 -5.81 -27.74 8.81
C PRO A 240 -6.62 -26.45 8.70
N LEU A 241 -7.86 -26.44 9.23
CA LEU A 241 -8.71 -25.24 9.21
C LEU A 241 -8.06 -24.07 9.96
N TYR A 242 -7.46 -24.36 11.13
CA TYR A 242 -6.70 -23.40 11.91
C TYR A 242 -5.29 -23.92 12.12
N GLU A 243 -4.32 -23.00 12.09
CA GLU A 243 -2.91 -23.28 12.28
C GLU A 243 -2.29 -22.25 13.23
N ILE A 244 -1.26 -22.70 13.96
CA ILE A 244 -0.46 -21.85 14.83
C ILE A 244 0.77 -21.42 14.06
N ILE A 245 0.96 -20.12 13.91
CA ILE A 245 2.12 -19.50 13.29
C ILE A 245 3.15 -19.19 14.37
N TYR A 246 4.39 -19.57 14.15
CA TYR A 246 5.49 -19.34 15.10
C TYR A 246 6.83 -19.25 14.39
N ASP A 247 7.82 -18.66 15.06
CA ASP A 247 9.20 -18.63 14.58
C ASP A 247 9.97 -19.79 15.20
N ARG A 248 10.62 -20.61 14.37
CA ARG A 248 11.55 -21.65 14.80
C ARG A 248 12.87 -21.02 15.27
N LYS A 249 13.64 -21.74 16.06
CA LYS A 249 15.02 -21.34 16.41
C LYS A 249 15.98 -21.48 15.24
N GLU A 250 15.70 -22.43 14.35
CA GLU A 250 16.47 -22.76 13.17
C GLU A 250 15.61 -22.60 11.93
N GLY A 251 16.22 -22.34 10.82
CA GLY A 251 15.60 -22.15 9.52
C GLY A 251 16.42 -21.16 8.71
N GLU A 252 16.99 -21.65 7.62
CA GLU A 252 17.89 -20.87 6.78
C GLU A 252 17.43 -20.90 5.33
N THR A 253 17.68 -19.81 4.64
CA THR A 253 17.51 -19.70 3.19
C THR A 253 18.82 -20.10 2.51
N LYS A 254 18.74 -20.88 1.45
CA LYS A 254 19.88 -21.19 0.59
C LYS A 254 19.78 -20.43 -0.70
N HIS A 255 20.89 -19.87 -1.12
CA HIS A 255 20.99 -19.17 -2.39
C HIS A 255 21.01 -20.17 -3.55
N ASP A 256 20.09 -20.09 -4.51
CA ASP A 256 19.91 -21.09 -5.57
C ASP A 256 21.16 -21.27 -6.44
N ARG A 257 21.87 -20.19 -6.76
CA ARG A 257 23.06 -20.23 -7.60
C ARG A 257 24.29 -20.83 -6.92
N THR A 258 24.48 -20.50 -5.63
CA THR A 258 25.71 -20.86 -4.89
C THR A 258 25.52 -22.04 -3.97
N GLY A 259 24.27 -22.38 -3.60
CA GLY A 259 23.95 -23.37 -2.57
C GLY A 259 24.31 -22.93 -1.14
N ALA A 260 24.90 -21.75 -0.96
CA ALA A 260 25.32 -21.24 0.33
C ALA A 260 24.11 -20.84 1.19
N VAL A 261 24.25 -21.01 2.50
CA VAL A 261 23.30 -20.48 3.47
C VAL A 261 23.44 -18.95 3.49
N THR A 262 22.32 -18.26 3.36
CA THR A 262 22.24 -16.79 3.29
C THR A 262 21.74 -16.25 4.62
N ALA A 263 22.54 -15.42 5.27
CA ALA A 263 22.12 -14.68 6.46
C ALA A 263 21.14 -13.55 6.10
N PRO A 264 20.21 -13.16 6.99
CA PRO A 264 19.33 -12.04 6.74
C PRO A 264 20.10 -10.72 6.69
N ALA A 265 19.89 -9.94 5.63
CA ALA A 265 20.37 -8.56 5.50
C ALA A 265 19.29 -7.70 4.84
N PHE A 266 19.25 -6.42 5.19
CA PHE A 266 18.34 -5.47 4.57
C PHE A 266 18.87 -5.02 3.21
N PRO A 267 18.00 -4.87 2.20
CA PRO A 267 18.43 -4.46 0.86
C PRO A 267 18.94 -3.00 0.81
N PHE A 268 18.68 -2.22 1.86
CA PHE A 268 19.22 -0.87 2.09
C PHE A 268 19.11 -0.53 3.58
N ASP A 269 19.96 0.40 4.02
CA ASP A 269 19.98 0.86 5.40
C ASP A 269 18.88 1.89 5.68
N THR A 270 18.40 1.88 6.94
CA THR A 270 17.59 2.94 7.55
C THR A 270 18.30 3.46 8.79
N GLU A 271 18.03 4.69 9.18
CA GLU A 271 18.58 5.25 10.43
C GLU A 271 17.98 4.55 11.66
N HIS A 272 16.72 4.12 11.54
CA HIS A 272 16.04 3.31 12.55
C HIS A 272 16.60 1.90 12.58
N LYS A 273 17.32 1.61 13.66
CA LYS A 273 17.88 0.25 13.86
C LYS A 273 16.78 -0.70 14.31
N ALA A 274 16.80 -1.89 13.74
CA ALA A 274 15.98 -3.00 14.21
C ALA A 274 16.31 -3.33 15.69
N PRO A 275 15.33 -3.78 16.48
CA PRO A 275 15.58 -4.16 17.87
C PRO A 275 16.64 -5.26 17.95
N GLU A 276 17.60 -5.13 18.88
CA GLU A 276 18.67 -6.11 19.09
C GLU A 276 18.14 -7.48 19.55
N LYS A 277 16.97 -7.48 20.17
CA LYS A 277 16.30 -8.70 20.66
C LYS A 277 14.95 -8.85 19.98
N GLY A 278 14.69 -10.06 19.50
CA GLY A 278 13.41 -10.37 18.83
C GLY A 278 13.58 -11.41 17.73
N SER A 279 12.49 -11.72 17.04
CA SER A 279 12.54 -12.59 15.86
C SER A 279 13.01 -11.83 14.63
N ARG A 280 13.47 -12.58 13.61
CA ARG A 280 13.83 -12.01 12.30
C ARG A 280 12.68 -11.20 11.72
N ARG A 281 11.42 -11.65 11.86
CA ARG A 281 10.23 -10.90 11.39
C ARG A 281 10.02 -9.58 12.13
N GLN A 282 10.30 -9.53 13.43
CA GLN A 282 10.23 -8.27 14.20
C GLN A 282 11.30 -7.29 13.73
N ALA A 283 12.52 -7.75 13.46
CA ALA A 283 13.55 -6.91 12.88
C ALA A 283 13.16 -6.38 11.49
N PHE A 284 12.60 -7.26 10.65
CA PHE A 284 12.12 -6.87 9.33
C PHE A 284 10.95 -5.87 9.40
N ALA A 285 9.99 -6.09 10.29
CA ALA A 285 8.87 -5.17 10.47
C ALA A 285 9.33 -3.77 10.92
N ALA A 286 10.27 -3.70 11.87
CA ALA A 286 10.83 -2.43 12.32
C ALA A 286 11.56 -1.67 11.22
N TRP A 287 12.36 -2.36 10.41
CA TRP A 287 13.03 -1.78 9.25
C TRP A 287 12.02 -1.31 8.19
N LEU A 288 11.04 -2.14 7.87
CA LEU A 288 10.04 -1.85 6.84
C LEU A 288 9.21 -0.61 7.18
N THR A 289 8.79 -0.50 8.44
CA THR A 289 7.91 0.60 8.92
C THR A 289 8.67 1.81 9.45
N ALA A 290 10.00 1.82 9.31
CA ALA A 290 10.83 2.94 9.75
C ALA A 290 10.39 4.25 9.08
N PRO A 291 10.28 5.37 9.82
CA PRO A 291 9.86 6.66 9.26
C PRO A 291 10.76 7.17 8.13
N ASP A 292 12.03 6.79 8.16
CA ASP A 292 13.05 7.12 7.15
C ASP A 292 13.16 6.07 6.03
N ASN A 293 12.31 5.03 6.02
CA ASN A 293 12.26 4.09 4.90
C ASN A 293 11.76 4.81 3.64
N PRO A 294 12.58 4.89 2.57
CA PRO A 294 12.27 5.72 1.41
C PRO A 294 11.10 5.21 0.56
N TYR A 295 10.65 3.97 0.79
CA TYR A 295 9.60 3.33 0.01
C TYR A 295 8.27 3.25 0.76
N PHE A 296 8.29 3.00 2.08
CA PHE A 296 7.10 2.66 2.86
C PHE A 296 6.01 3.73 2.78
N ALA A 297 6.32 4.97 3.15
CA ALA A 297 5.38 6.08 3.08
C ALA A 297 4.97 6.39 1.63
N ARG A 298 5.94 6.44 0.69
CA ARG A 298 5.69 6.72 -0.72
C ARG A 298 4.79 5.69 -1.39
N SER A 299 4.97 4.41 -1.08
CA SER A 299 4.16 3.31 -1.60
C SER A 299 2.69 3.50 -1.23
N TYR A 300 2.41 3.75 0.05
CA TYR A 300 1.04 3.93 0.49
C TYR A 300 0.41 5.22 -0.04
N VAL A 301 1.14 6.32 -0.01
CA VAL A 301 0.71 7.61 -0.57
C VAL A 301 0.36 7.47 -2.05
N ASN A 302 1.22 6.84 -2.84
CA ASN A 302 0.96 6.63 -4.26
C ASN A 302 -0.27 5.74 -4.51
N ARG A 303 -0.44 4.70 -3.71
CA ARG A 303 -1.59 3.80 -3.77
C ARG A 303 -2.89 4.53 -3.43
N LEU A 304 -2.91 5.28 -2.32
CA LEU A 304 -4.08 6.06 -1.91
C LEU A 304 -4.43 7.12 -2.98
N TRP A 305 -3.42 7.82 -3.48
CA TRP A 305 -3.58 8.78 -4.57
C TRP A 305 -4.21 8.14 -5.80
N GLY A 306 -3.68 7.00 -6.26
CA GLY A 306 -4.22 6.26 -7.40
C GLY A 306 -5.67 5.83 -7.20
N TYR A 307 -6.03 5.39 -5.99
CA TYR A 307 -7.42 5.03 -5.67
C TYR A 307 -8.38 6.22 -5.69
N MET A 308 -7.91 7.42 -5.33
CA MET A 308 -8.74 8.63 -5.30
C MET A 308 -8.80 9.38 -6.63
N THR A 309 -7.80 9.19 -7.51
CA THR A 309 -7.69 9.97 -8.76
C THR A 309 -7.80 9.12 -10.02
N GLY A 310 -7.85 7.80 -9.83
CA GLY A 310 -7.86 6.83 -10.93
C GLY A 310 -6.50 6.59 -11.57
N THR A 311 -5.44 7.33 -11.17
CA THR A 311 -4.07 7.18 -11.70
C THR A 311 -3.06 7.55 -10.63
N GLY A 312 -2.03 6.72 -10.45
CA GLY A 312 -0.93 6.99 -9.52
C GLY A 312 -0.06 8.19 -9.93
N ILE A 313 0.65 8.76 -8.98
CA ILE A 313 1.77 9.67 -9.29
C ILE A 313 2.91 8.86 -9.93
N ILE A 314 3.04 7.60 -9.54
CA ILE A 314 3.80 6.54 -10.20
C ILE A 314 2.79 5.50 -10.69
N GLU A 315 2.91 5.09 -11.96
CA GLU A 315 2.00 4.11 -12.57
C GLU A 315 2.80 3.00 -13.27
N PRO A 316 2.58 1.70 -13.00
CA PRO A 316 1.59 1.12 -12.07
C PRO A 316 1.82 1.54 -10.61
N ILE A 317 0.72 1.63 -9.83
CA ILE A 317 0.74 2.17 -8.45
C ILE A 317 1.63 1.38 -7.46
N ASP A 318 2.04 0.20 -7.84
CA ASP A 318 2.82 -0.76 -7.04
C ASP A 318 4.19 -1.08 -7.69
N ASP A 319 4.74 -0.14 -8.47
CA ASP A 319 6.00 -0.34 -9.20
C ASP A 319 6.94 0.87 -9.01
N ILE A 320 7.40 1.07 -7.77
CA ILE A 320 8.36 2.13 -7.44
C ILE A 320 9.78 1.64 -7.76
N ARG A 321 10.36 2.21 -8.80
CA ARG A 321 11.72 1.88 -9.24
C ARG A 321 12.38 3.04 -9.96
N ALA A 322 13.72 3.00 -10.05
CA ALA A 322 14.51 4.03 -10.70
C ALA A 322 14.10 4.26 -12.16
N GLY A 323 13.71 3.18 -12.85
CA GLY A 323 13.24 3.24 -14.25
C GLY A 323 11.80 3.74 -14.42
N ASN A 324 11.07 3.97 -13.34
CA ASN A 324 9.67 4.43 -13.33
C ASN A 324 9.50 5.67 -12.44
N PRO A 325 10.02 6.84 -12.85
CA PRO A 325 10.00 8.04 -12.04
C PRO A 325 8.58 8.60 -11.89
N PRO A 326 8.28 9.24 -10.74
CA PRO A 326 6.99 9.88 -10.51
C PRO A 326 6.73 11.00 -11.51
N THR A 327 5.47 11.14 -11.92
CA THR A 327 5.03 12.22 -12.81
C THR A 327 5.09 13.59 -12.14
N ASN A 328 5.02 13.64 -10.81
CA ASN A 328 5.19 14.85 -9.99
C ASN A 328 5.96 14.49 -8.71
N PRO A 329 7.31 14.45 -8.78
CA PRO A 329 8.14 14.01 -7.65
C PRO A 329 7.98 14.90 -6.42
N GLU A 330 7.89 16.22 -6.60
CA GLU A 330 7.76 17.18 -5.51
C GLU A 330 6.44 16.97 -4.72
N LEU A 331 5.36 16.63 -5.42
CA LEU A 331 4.09 16.29 -4.80
C LEU A 331 4.18 14.98 -4.01
N LEU A 332 4.77 13.93 -4.59
CA LEU A 332 4.90 12.63 -3.92
C LEU A 332 5.74 12.74 -2.66
N ASP A 333 6.87 13.46 -2.73
CA ASP A 333 7.78 13.65 -1.61
C ASP A 333 7.12 14.45 -0.48
N TRP A 334 6.41 15.52 -0.83
CA TRP A 334 5.68 16.31 0.14
C TRP A 334 4.56 15.50 0.82
N LEU A 335 3.76 14.75 0.06
CA LEU A 335 2.71 13.91 0.62
C LEU A 335 3.28 12.82 1.53
N ALA A 336 4.39 12.18 1.15
CA ALA A 336 5.06 11.19 1.98
C ALA A 336 5.57 11.80 3.29
N ALA A 337 6.17 12.99 3.23
CA ALA A 337 6.60 13.72 4.42
C ALA A 337 5.43 14.08 5.35
N GLN A 338 4.29 14.56 4.79
CA GLN A 338 3.08 14.84 5.57
C GLN A 338 2.52 13.58 6.23
N PHE A 339 2.58 12.44 5.54
CA PHE A 339 2.11 11.17 6.09
C PHE A 339 2.96 10.71 7.27
N VAL A 340 4.29 10.79 7.16
CA VAL A 340 5.20 10.50 8.28
C VAL A 340 4.99 11.47 9.44
N GLN A 341 4.91 12.79 9.17
CA GLN A 341 4.70 13.82 10.19
C GLN A 341 3.38 13.67 10.96
N SER A 342 2.35 13.13 10.32
CA SER A 342 1.07 12.82 10.95
C SER A 342 1.07 11.49 11.72
N ASN A 343 2.23 10.86 11.95
CA ASN A 343 2.35 9.51 12.51
C ASN A 343 1.55 8.48 11.71
N PHE A 344 1.68 8.53 10.39
CA PHE A 344 1.02 7.61 9.45
C PHE A 344 -0.52 7.56 9.57
N ASP A 345 -1.14 8.72 9.86
CA ASP A 345 -2.60 8.86 9.92
C ASP A 345 -3.22 8.81 8.52
N VAL A 346 -3.91 7.70 8.24
CA VAL A 346 -4.53 7.45 6.93
C VAL A 346 -5.66 8.43 6.62
N ARG A 347 -6.49 8.77 7.63
CA ARG A 347 -7.59 9.72 7.43
C ARG A 347 -7.09 11.13 7.20
N HIS A 348 -6.01 11.52 7.89
CA HIS A 348 -5.35 12.81 7.65
C HIS A 348 -4.81 12.88 6.21
N LEU A 349 -4.09 11.85 5.75
CA LEU A 349 -3.61 11.78 4.37
C LEU A 349 -4.76 11.85 3.36
N GLY A 350 -5.84 11.09 3.59
CA GLY A 350 -7.06 11.14 2.77
C GLY A 350 -7.65 12.55 2.68
N ARG A 351 -7.63 13.31 3.80
CA ARG A 351 -8.08 14.71 3.80
C ARG A 351 -7.17 15.64 3.02
N ILE A 352 -5.87 15.43 3.03
CA ILE A 352 -4.90 16.21 2.24
C ILE A 352 -5.06 15.94 0.75
N CYS A 353 -5.19 14.67 0.37
CA CYS A 353 -5.33 14.25 -1.02
C CYS A 353 -6.64 14.68 -1.67
N ARG A 354 -7.62 15.19 -0.90
CA ARG A 354 -8.90 15.58 -1.46
C ARG A 354 -8.76 16.70 -2.48
N PHE A 355 -9.20 16.38 -3.66
CA PHE A 355 -9.37 17.35 -4.74
C PHE A 355 -10.68 18.09 -4.57
N ARG A 356 -10.60 19.36 -4.16
CA ARG A 356 -11.77 20.24 -4.15
C ARG A 356 -12.25 20.60 -5.55
N ARG A 357 -11.50 20.18 -6.58
CA ARG A 357 -11.80 20.44 -7.98
C ARG A 357 -12.40 19.27 -8.76
N CYS A 358 -12.42 18.07 -8.15
CA CYS A 358 -13.13 16.95 -8.77
C CYS A 358 -14.61 17.19 -8.84
#